data_43cea61b16bd099caae48fe2dbbac9c8
#
_entry.id   43cea61b16bd099caae48fe2dbbac9c8
#
_cell.length_a   1.000
_cell.length_b   1.000
_cell.length_c   1.000
_cell.angle_alpha   90.00
_cell.angle_beta   90.00
_cell.angle_gamma   90.00
#
_symmetry.space_group_name_H-M   'P 1'
#
loop_
_entity.id
_entity.type
_entity.pdbx_description
1 polymer ?
#
loop_
_entity_poly.entity_id
_entity_poly.type
_entity_poly.pdbx_seq_one_letter_code
_entity_poly.pdbx_strand_id
1 'polypeptide(L)'
;LVDFPFEPHYINIDDEDGGTIRMHYIDEGPPDCEPLLCMHGQPNWSYSFRKMIMPLAEAGFRVIVPDIVGFGRSDKPTKRSDYTFSRHVAWLRNFIEGLDLRNINLIAQDWGGPIALRNVADMPERFARIVVTNTGLGDGTGIPEEKTPELRRLLDQTPALPIEEVTKQAFSAKDGRPGFFYWVKHCDAYEDFDPGAVMRFWLNECSDEEYRAYAAPFPDESYKQGAREFPTLVPMIPDNPAIPDNRRAWKAVSYTHLRAHETLSY
;
A
#
# COMPACT_ATOMS: atom_id res chain seq x y z
N LEU A 1 19.15 10.06 6.41
CA LEU A 1 17.76 10.58 6.40
C LEU A 1 17.41 11.03 7.82
N VAL A 2 16.61 12.11 7.91
CA VAL A 2 16.18 12.62 9.23
C VAL A 2 15.32 11.57 9.94
N ASP A 3 15.58 11.36 11.24
CA ASP A 3 14.87 10.40 12.11
C ASP A 3 14.79 8.97 11.56
N PHE A 4 15.77 8.53 10.74
CA PHE A 4 15.76 7.22 10.13
C PHE A 4 17.15 6.54 10.22
N PRO A 5 17.59 6.17 11.44
CA PRO A 5 18.91 5.62 11.69
C PRO A 5 19.01 4.09 11.46
N PHE A 6 17.95 3.46 10.89
CA PHE A 6 17.83 2.01 10.80
C PHE A 6 18.75 1.41 9.75
N GLU A 7 19.38 0.28 10.11
CA GLU A 7 20.19 -0.50 9.18
C GLU A 7 19.29 -1.17 8.14
N PRO A 8 19.68 -1.16 6.86
CA PRO A 8 18.92 -1.79 5.81
C PRO A 8 19.13 -3.30 5.78
N HIS A 9 18.03 -4.05 5.77
CA HIS A 9 18.03 -5.48 5.48
C HIS A 9 17.43 -5.73 4.10
N TYR A 10 17.84 -6.83 3.46
CA TYR A 10 17.37 -7.21 2.15
C TYR A 10 17.13 -8.71 2.07
N ILE A 11 16.06 -9.08 1.36
CA ILE A 11 15.77 -10.46 0.99
C ILE A 11 15.46 -10.53 -0.51
N ASN A 12 15.98 -11.56 -1.17
CA ASN A 12 15.58 -11.89 -2.53
C ASN A 12 14.37 -12.83 -2.46
N ILE A 13 13.30 -12.45 -3.09
CA ILE A 13 12.06 -13.22 -3.20
C ILE A 13 11.85 -13.65 -4.65
N ASP A 14 11.12 -14.75 -4.84
CA ASP A 14 10.74 -15.18 -6.18
C ASP A 14 9.79 -14.14 -6.81
N ASP A 15 10.05 -13.82 -8.06
CA ASP A 15 9.14 -13.09 -8.92
C ASP A 15 8.34 -14.11 -9.74
N GLU A 16 7.03 -14.07 -9.70
CA GLU A 16 6.11 -15.02 -10.31
C GLU A 16 6.44 -15.32 -11.81
N ASP A 17 7.18 -14.45 -12.47
CA ASP A 17 7.62 -14.60 -13.86
C ASP A 17 8.99 -15.32 -13.99
N GLY A 18 9.49 -15.96 -12.93
CA GLY A 18 10.71 -16.77 -12.93
C GLY A 18 12.01 -15.99 -12.69
N GLY A 19 11.89 -14.75 -12.22
CA GLY A 19 13.00 -13.93 -11.77
C GLY A 19 13.09 -13.83 -10.24
N THR A 20 13.89 -12.87 -9.76
CA THR A 20 13.97 -12.50 -8.35
C THR A 20 13.80 -11.01 -8.19
N ILE A 21 13.11 -10.62 -7.12
CA ILE A 21 12.95 -9.24 -6.67
C ILE A 21 13.67 -9.10 -5.33
N ARG A 22 14.45 -8.06 -5.18
CA ARG A 22 15.08 -7.72 -3.90
C ARG A 22 14.18 -6.77 -3.12
N MET A 23 13.66 -7.23 -1.99
CA MET A 23 12.90 -6.41 -1.06
C MET A 23 13.79 -5.92 0.08
N HIS A 24 13.68 -4.62 0.37
CA HIS A 24 14.23 -3.99 1.56
C HIS A 24 13.26 -4.11 2.73
N TYR A 25 13.78 -4.22 3.94
CA TYR A 25 12.99 -4.11 5.18
C TYR A 25 13.86 -3.60 6.33
N ILE A 26 13.19 -3.02 7.32
CA ILE A 26 13.75 -2.74 8.64
C ILE A 26 13.43 -3.95 9.53
N ASP A 27 14.36 -4.32 10.42
CA ASP A 27 14.19 -5.40 11.39
C ASP A 27 14.81 -4.96 12.73
N GLU A 28 13.97 -4.48 13.62
CA GLU A 28 14.39 -3.91 14.90
C GLU A 28 13.73 -4.63 16.09
N GLY A 29 14.47 -4.70 17.18
CA GLY A 29 14.05 -5.39 18.40
C GLY A 29 14.60 -6.82 18.50
N PRO A 30 14.29 -7.55 19.60
CA PRO A 30 14.83 -8.89 19.80
C PRO A 30 14.29 -9.88 18.76
N PRO A 31 15.15 -10.70 18.12
CA PRO A 31 14.75 -11.59 17.04
C PRO A 31 13.77 -12.70 17.46
N ASP A 32 13.78 -13.07 18.75
CA ASP A 32 12.92 -14.11 19.30
C ASP A 32 11.56 -13.61 19.82
N CYS A 33 11.30 -12.29 19.68
CA CYS A 33 10.01 -11.71 20.06
C CYS A 33 8.95 -11.88 18.97
N GLU A 34 7.67 -11.67 19.35
CA GLU A 34 6.56 -11.71 18.38
C GLU A 34 6.79 -10.70 17.26
N PRO A 35 6.74 -11.13 15.98
CA PRO A 35 6.91 -10.21 14.87
C PRO A 35 5.73 -9.25 14.75
N LEU A 36 6.04 -7.99 14.56
CA LEU A 36 5.11 -6.92 14.23
C LEU A 36 5.42 -6.43 12.82
N LEU A 37 4.61 -6.87 11.87
CA LEU A 37 4.73 -6.49 10.46
C LEU A 37 3.98 -5.19 10.20
N CYS A 38 4.71 -4.14 9.79
CA CYS A 38 4.16 -2.82 9.50
C CYS A 38 4.16 -2.56 7.99
N MET A 39 2.98 -2.48 7.38
CA MET A 39 2.78 -2.32 5.94
C MET A 39 2.37 -0.90 5.59
N HIS A 40 3.21 -0.21 4.83
CA HIS A 40 2.95 1.14 4.34
C HIS A 40 2.02 1.15 3.11
N GLY A 41 1.60 2.34 2.70
CA GLY A 41 0.81 2.57 1.50
C GLY A 41 1.52 3.38 0.41
N GLN A 42 0.75 3.88 -0.55
CA GLN A 42 1.21 4.62 -1.71
C GLN A 42 0.92 6.14 -1.52
N PRO A 43 1.84 7.07 -1.86
CA PRO A 43 3.18 6.84 -2.43
C PRO A 43 4.30 6.78 -1.37
N ASN A 44 3.99 6.23 -0.24
CA ASN A 44 4.77 6.14 0.98
C ASN A 44 5.84 5.01 0.90
N TRP A 45 6.62 4.85 1.98
CA TRP A 45 7.57 3.76 2.17
C TRP A 45 7.86 3.58 3.68
N SER A 46 8.73 2.66 4.08
CA SER A 46 9.00 2.34 5.49
C SER A 46 9.33 3.57 6.34
N TYR A 47 9.80 4.65 5.74
CA TYR A 47 10.05 5.94 6.41
C TYR A 47 8.83 6.49 7.18
N SER A 48 7.61 6.18 6.76
CA SER A 48 6.40 6.60 7.47
C SER A 48 6.27 6.03 8.87
N PHE A 49 6.85 4.86 9.11
CA PHE A 49 6.85 4.21 10.41
C PHE A 49 8.00 4.63 11.33
N ARG A 50 8.94 5.49 10.87
CA ARG A 50 10.18 5.83 11.57
C ARG A 50 10.00 6.19 13.05
N LYS A 51 8.92 6.90 13.39
CA LYS A 51 8.64 7.32 14.77
C LYS A 51 7.98 6.23 15.63
N MET A 52 7.51 5.13 15.00
CA MET A 52 6.86 4.01 15.67
C MET A 52 7.81 2.84 15.93
N ILE A 53 8.83 2.66 15.10
CA ILE A 53 9.71 1.48 15.12
C ILE A 53 10.33 1.29 16.50
N MET A 54 11.07 2.28 17.02
CA MET A 54 11.75 2.13 18.31
C MET A 54 10.80 1.98 19.49
N PRO A 55 9.72 2.78 19.65
CA PRO A 55 8.74 2.56 20.70
C PRO A 55 8.11 1.16 20.70
N LEU A 56 7.86 0.60 19.52
CA LEU A 56 7.30 -0.76 19.40
C LEU A 56 8.35 -1.84 19.71
N ALA A 57 9.60 -1.65 19.29
CA ALA A 57 10.70 -2.54 19.66
C ALA A 57 10.97 -2.52 21.18
N GLU A 58 10.95 -1.35 21.80
CA GLU A 58 11.06 -1.18 23.26
C GLU A 58 9.89 -1.81 24.03
N ALA A 59 8.70 -1.86 23.40
CA ALA A 59 7.53 -2.57 23.93
C ALA A 59 7.63 -4.11 23.82
N GLY A 60 8.72 -4.64 23.24
CA GLY A 60 9.00 -6.08 23.20
C GLY A 60 8.55 -6.77 21.92
N PHE A 61 8.38 -6.05 20.80
CA PHE A 61 8.12 -6.65 19.49
C PHE A 61 9.40 -6.72 18.65
N ARG A 62 9.48 -7.72 17.75
CA ARG A 62 10.36 -7.67 16.62
C ARG A 62 9.67 -6.91 15.48
N VAL A 63 10.06 -5.67 15.24
CA VAL A 63 9.38 -4.76 14.32
C VAL A 63 9.97 -4.91 12.91
N ILE A 64 9.15 -5.39 11.98
CA ILE A 64 9.54 -5.64 10.60
C ILE A 64 8.75 -4.68 9.70
N VAL A 65 9.46 -3.83 8.95
CA VAL A 65 8.86 -2.81 8.10
C VAL A 65 9.40 -2.94 6.68
N PRO A 66 8.79 -3.76 5.81
CA PRO A 66 9.22 -3.89 4.42
C PRO A 66 8.87 -2.65 3.61
N ASP A 67 9.69 -2.35 2.60
CA ASP A 67 9.28 -1.50 1.50
C ASP A 67 8.58 -2.35 0.44
N ILE A 68 7.34 -2.02 0.11
CA ILE A 68 6.60 -2.67 -0.98
C ILE A 68 7.37 -2.51 -2.29
N VAL A 69 7.41 -3.55 -3.12
CA VAL A 69 8.05 -3.49 -4.44
C VAL A 69 7.55 -2.27 -5.23
N GLY A 70 8.46 -1.50 -5.78
CA GLY A 70 8.16 -0.21 -6.42
C GLY A 70 8.35 1.00 -5.51
N PHE A 71 8.62 0.80 -4.21
CA PHE A 71 8.75 1.87 -3.22
C PHE A 71 10.04 1.75 -2.40
N GLY A 72 10.36 2.79 -1.64
CA GLY A 72 11.48 2.82 -0.71
C GLY A 72 12.79 2.35 -1.33
N ARG A 73 13.46 1.43 -0.66
CA ARG A 73 14.73 0.83 -1.08
C ARG A 73 14.58 -0.54 -1.76
N SER A 74 13.34 -1.02 -1.94
CA SER A 74 13.04 -2.23 -2.70
C SER A 74 13.22 -2.00 -4.20
N ASP A 75 13.39 -3.08 -4.96
CA ASP A 75 13.48 -3.04 -6.41
C ASP A 75 12.24 -2.38 -7.04
N LYS A 76 12.45 -1.72 -8.17
CA LYS A 76 11.43 -0.97 -8.89
C LYS A 76 11.40 -1.39 -10.36
N PRO A 77 10.57 -2.38 -10.72
CA PRO A 77 10.29 -2.67 -12.13
C PRO A 77 9.95 -1.40 -12.91
N THR A 78 10.49 -1.26 -14.11
CA THR A 78 10.35 -0.02 -14.89
C THR A 78 9.12 0.00 -15.79
N LYS A 79 8.42 -1.12 -15.90
CA LYS A 79 7.18 -1.23 -16.68
C LYS A 79 5.98 -1.20 -15.73
N ARG A 80 5.01 -0.34 -16.01
CA ARG A 80 3.75 -0.26 -15.25
C ARG A 80 2.99 -1.57 -15.23
N SER A 81 3.01 -2.32 -16.35
CA SER A 81 2.39 -3.64 -16.45
C SER A 81 2.95 -4.69 -15.48
N ASP A 82 4.13 -4.45 -14.91
CA ASP A 82 4.71 -5.34 -13.92
C ASP A 82 4.04 -5.22 -12.55
N TYR A 83 3.33 -4.12 -12.31
CA TYR A 83 2.64 -3.85 -11.06
C TYR A 83 1.18 -4.29 -11.17
N THR A 84 0.86 -5.45 -10.63
CA THR A 84 -0.53 -5.93 -10.53
C THR A 84 -0.87 -6.21 -9.07
N PHE A 85 -2.16 -6.17 -8.72
CA PHE A 85 -2.60 -6.48 -7.38
C PHE A 85 -2.15 -7.89 -6.95
N SER A 86 -2.32 -8.89 -7.82
CA SER A 86 -1.93 -10.28 -7.54
C SER A 86 -0.43 -10.45 -7.33
N ARG A 87 0.43 -9.77 -8.11
CA ARG A 87 1.88 -9.82 -7.90
C ARG A 87 2.29 -9.22 -6.56
N HIS A 88 1.69 -8.10 -6.16
CA HIS A 88 1.96 -7.52 -4.82
C HIS A 88 1.56 -8.47 -3.69
N VAL A 89 0.45 -9.17 -3.83
CA VAL A 89 0.04 -10.21 -2.86
C VAL A 89 1.05 -11.34 -2.82
N ALA A 90 1.50 -11.83 -3.98
CA ALA A 90 2.50 -12.89 -4.08
C ALA A 90 3.87 -12.47 -3.54
N TRP A 91 4.34 -11.27 -3.87
CA TRP A 91 5.61 -10.74 -3.34
C TRP A 91 5.61 -10.64 -1.81
N LEU A 92 4.50 -10.16 -1.21
CA LEU A 92 4.40 -10.14 0.25
C LEU A 92 4.34 -11.55 0.84
N ARG A 93 3.65 -12.50 0.19
CA ARG A 93 3.65 -13.91 0.58
C ARG A 93 5.08 -14.45 0.62
N ASN A 94 5.81 -14.30 -0.48
CA ASN A 94 7.18 -14.80 -0.62
C ASN A 94 8.13 -14.13 0.41
N PHE A 95 7.90 -12.85 0.74
CA PHE A 95 8.59 -12.16 1.82
C PHE A 95 8.31 -12.79 3.20
N ILE A 96 7.04 -13.01 3.54
CA ILE A 96 6.62 -13.63 4.81
C ILE A 96 7.17 -15.05 4.94
N GLU A 97 7.11 -15.83 3.88
CA GLU A 97 7.64 -17.21 3.85
C GLU A 97 9.16 -17.25 3.88
N GLY A 98 9.82 -16.37 3.15
CA GLY A 98 11.28 -16.28 3.09
C GLY A 98 11.93 -15.91 4.42
N LEU A 99 11.24 -15.12 5.26
CA LEU A 99 11.64 -14.82 6.64
C LEU A 99 11.03 -15.79 7.67
N ASP A 100 10.24 -16.77 7.24
CA ASP A 100 9.44 -17.70 8.06
C ASP A 100 8.69 -16.99 9.20
N LEU A 101 8.06 -15.86 8.90
CA LEU A 101 7.31 -15.10 9.90
C LEU A 101 6.06 -15.88 10.33
N ARG A 102 5.89 -16.03 11.63
CA ARG A 102 4.76 -16.72 12.27
C ARG A 102 4.25 -15.91 13.46
N ASN A 103 3.01 -16.13 13.84
CA ASN A 103 2.36 -15.39 14.93
C ASN A 103 2.42 -13.86 14.73
N ILE A 104 2.23 -13.43 13.48
CA ILE A 104 2.41 -12.06 13.04
C ILE A 104 1.34 -11.16 13.65
N ASN A 105 1.78 -10.08 14.31
CA ASN A 105 0.95 -8.93 14.59
C ASN A 105 1.09 -7.99 13.39
N LEU A 106 -0.02 -7.64 12.75
CA LEU A 106 -0.05 -6.81 11.55
C LEU A 106 -0.52 -5.40 11.87
N ILE A 107 0.23 -4.39 11.43
CA ILE A 107 -0.25 -3.01 11.29
C ILE A 107 -0.22 -2.68 9.80
N ALA A 108 -1.36 -2.34 9.22
CA ALA A 108 -1.44 -2.05 7.80
C ALA A 108 -2.22 -0.75 7.54
N GLN A 109 -1.69 0.06 6.66
CA GLN A 109 -2.24 1.36 6.29
C GLN A 109 -2.31 1.48 4.77
N ASP A 110 -3.36 2.13 4.23
CA ASP A 110 -3.56 2.37 2.81
C ASP A 110 -3.35 1.09 1.98
N TRP A 111 -2.53 1.08 0.92
CA TRP A 111 -2.25 -0.10 0.09
C TRP A 111 -1.61 -1.28 0.83
N GLY A 112 -0.94 -1.03 1.95
CA GLY A 112 -0.50 -2.11 2.83
C GLY A 112 -1.65 -2.98 3.32
N GLY A 113 -2.86 -2.39 3.49
CA GLY A 113 -4.05 -3.12 3.92
C GLY A 113 -4.53 -4.15 2.91
N PRO A 114 -4.93 -3.78 1.68
CA PRO A 114 -5.42 -4.73 0.69
C PRO A 114 -4.45 -5.87 0.39
N ILE A 115 -3.15 -5.56 0.28
CA ILE A 115 -2.10 -6.56 0.03
C ILE A 115 -1.97 -7.52 1.22
N ALA A 116 -1.91 -6.99 2.45
CA ALA A 116 -1.74 -7.82 3.64
C ALA A 116 -3.01 -8.62 3.98
N LEU A 117 -4.21 -8.04 3.86
CA LEU A 117 -5.48 -8.73 4.13
C LEU A 117 -5.71 -9.92 3.19
N ARG A 118 -5.24 -9.86 1.94
CA ARG A 118 -5.23 -11.02 1.04
C ARG A 118 -4.33 -12.12 1.60
N ASN A 119 -3.14 -11.79 2.09
CA ASN A 119 -2.23 -12.74 2.71
C ASN A 119 -2.79 -13.31 4.04
N VAL A 120 -3.48 -12.48 4.83
CA VAL A 120 -4.20 -12.97 6.04
C VAL A 120 -5.25 -13.99 5.67
N ALA A 121 -6.01 -13.77 4.59
CA ALA A 121 -7.03 -14.70 4.14
C ALA A 121 -6.45 -16.01 3.59
N ASP A 122 -5.29 -15.94 2.93
CA ASP A 122 -4.63 -17.08 2.30
C ASP A 122 -3.76 -17.90 3.28
N MET A 123 -3.23 -17.27 4.35
CA MET A 123 -2.33 -17.88 5.35
C MET A 123 -2.74 -17.48 6.79
N PRO A 124 -4.01 -17.71 7.20
CA PRO A 124 -4.51 -17.21 8.48
C PRO A 124 -3.72 -17.74 9.70
N GLU A 125 -3.12 -18.93 9.59
CA GLU A 125 -2.31 -19.55 10.65
C GLU A 125 -1.01 -18.80 10.95
N ARG A 126 -0.57 -17.91 10.06
CA ARG A 126 0.63 -17.08 10.29
C ARG A 126 0.36 -15.80 11.06
N PHE A 127 -0.91 -15.40 11.19
CA PHE A 127 -1.29 -14.12 11.78
C PHE A 127 -1.99 -14.29 13.13
N ALA A 128 -1.58 -13.49 14.12
CA ALA A 128 -2.15 -13.50 15.46
C ALA A 128 -3.15 -12.35 15.68
N ARG A 129 -2.79 -11.14 15.27
CA ARG A 129 -3.60 -9.91 15.45
C ARG A 129 -3.46 -9.00 14.25
N ILE A 130 -4.50 -8.19 14.01
CA ILE A 130 -4.53 -7.28 12.86
C ILE A 130 -5.02 -5.92 13.35
N VAL A 131 -4.26 -4.89 12.99
CA VAL A 131 -4.65 -3.48 13.08
C VAL A 131 -4.63 -2.90 11.69
N VAL A 132 -5.77 -2.40 11.21
CA VAL A 132 -5.87 -1.72 9.93
C VAL A 132 -6.31 -0.28 10.15
N THR A 133 -5.67 0.64 9.45
CA THR A 133 -5.96 2.06 9.58
C THR A 133 -6.03 2.72 8.20
N ASN A 134 -7.09 3.49 7.99
CA ASN A 134 -7.35 4.20 6.73
C ASN A 134 -7.17 3.30 5.50
N THR A 135 -7.78 2.12 5.53
CA THR A 135 -7.66 1.10 4.50
C THR A 135 -8.84 0.13 4.52
N GLY A 136 -8.91 -0.72 3.53
CA GLY A 136 -9.91 -1.77 3.40
C GLY A 136 -9.59 -2.69 2.24
N LEU A 137 -10.36 -3.74 2.07
CA LEU A 137 -10.25 -4.66 0.94
C LEU A 137 -11.46 -4.44 0.02
N GLY A 138 -11.30 -3.59 -1.00
CA GLY A 138 -12.36 -3.31 -1.97
C GLY A 138 -12.79 -4.56 -2.72
N ASP A 139 -14.06 -4.89 -2.68
CA ASP A 139 -14.64 -6.10 -3.29
C ASP A 139 -15.71 -5.82 -4.34
N GLY A 140 -15.88 -4.54 -4.70
CA GLY A 140 -16.88 -4.09 -5.68
C GLY A 140 -18.32 -4.16 -5.17
N THR A 141 -18.57 -4.43 -3.88
CA THR A 141 -19.92 -4.46 -3.31
C THR A 141 -20.56 -3.07 -3.42
N GLY A 142 -21.84 -3.04 -3.81
CA GLY A 142 -22.62 -1.80 -3.94
C GLY A 142 -22.45 -1.08 -5.28
N ILE A 143 -21.61 -1.56 -6.19
CA ILE A 143 -21.46 -0.99 -7.54
C ILE A 143 -22.05 -1.99 -8.56
N PRO A 144 -23.20 -1.66 -9.19
CA PRO A 144 -23.82 -2.54 -10.18
C PRO A 144 -22.96 -2.71 -11.44
N GLU A 145 -22.91 -3.94 -11.99
CA GLU A 145 -22.10 -4.25 -13.18
C GLU A 145 -22.47 -3.40 -14.41
N GLU A 146 -23.74 -3.04 -14.56
CA GLU A 146 -24.22 -2.18 -15.64
C GLU A 146 -23.62 -0.76 -15.61
N LYS A 147 -23.04 -0.35 -14.49
CA LYS A 147 -22.32 0.93 -14.36
C LYS A 147 -20.92 0.93 -14.97
N THR A 148 -20.39 -0.24 -15.30
CA THR A 148 -19.01 -0.37 -15.81
C THR A 148 -18.71 0.56 -16.99
N PRO A 149 -19.52 0.63 -18.08
CA PRO A 149 -19.23 1.51 -19.22
C PRO A 149 -19.26 3.00 -18.84
N GLU A 150 -20.20 3.37 -17.96
CA GLU A 150 -20.32 4.75 -17.47
C GLU A 150 -19.09 5.14 -16.63
N LEU A 151 -18.68 4.31 -15.68
CA LEU A 151 -17.53 4.56 -14.81
C LEU A 151 -16.22 4.62 -15.60
N ARG A 152 -16.01 3.74 -16.58
CA ARG A 152 -14.86 3.81 -17.47
C ARG A 152 -14.82 5.12 -18.24
N ARG A 153 -15.94 5.51 -18.87
CA ARG A 153 -16.05 6.79 -19.57
C ARG A 153 -15.76 7.98 -18.65
N LEU A 154 -16.30 7.97 -17.43
CA LEU A 154 -16.04 9.03 -16.45
C LEU A 154 -14.56 9.09 -16.05
N LEU A 155 -13.93 7.94 -15.83
CA LEU A 155 -12.49 7.85 -15.55
C LEU A 155 -11.67 8.41 -16.72
N ASP A 156 -11.96 7.99 -17.95
CA ASP A 156 -11.23 8.45 -19.14
C ASP A 156 -11.34 9.97 -19.36
N GLN A 157 -12.51 10.53 -19.05
CA GLN A 157 -12.78 11.98 -19.16
C GLN A 157 -12.30 12.79 -17.94
N THR A 158 -11.77 12.13 -16.91
CA THR A 158 -11.25 12.83 -15.73
C THR A 158 -9.91 13.46 -16.04
N PRO A 159 -9.73 14.77 -15.84
CA PRO A 159 -8.45 15.43 -16.10
C PRO A 159 -7.41 15.05 -15.04
N ALA A 160 -6.15 14.99 -15.44
CA ALA A 160 -5.02 14.97 -14.53
C ALA A 160 -4.80 16.37 -13.94
N LEU A 161 -4.85 16.50 -12.64
CA LEU A 161 -4.77 17.78 -11.93
C LEU A 161 -3.62 17.75 -10.92
N PRO A 162 -3.04 18.92 -10.54
CA PRO A 162 -2.10 18.99 -9.43
C PRO A 162 -2.76 18.59 -8.11
N ILE A 163 -1.96 18.15 -7.13
CA ILE A 163 -2.45 17.53 -5.89
C ILE A 163 -3.40 18.44 -5.09
N GLU A 164 -3.16 19.75 -5.10
CA GLU A 164 -4.00 20.73 -4.42
C GLU A 164 -5.43 20.79 -5.00
N GLU A 165 -5.57 20.57 -6.31
CA GLU A 165 -6.87 20.54 -6.98
C GLU A 165 -7.53 19.16 -6.83
N VAL A 166 -6.76 18.07 -6.82
CA VAL A 166 -7.29 16.71 -6.57
C VAL A 166 -8.08 16.67 -5.27
N THR A 167 -7.51 17.20 -4.19
CA THR A 167 -8.16 17.19 -2.88
C THR A 167 -9.47 17.96 -2.85
N LYS A 168 -9.52 19.13 -3.53
CA LYS A 168 -10.75 19.91 -3.66
C LYS A 168 -11.84 19.15 -4.42
N GLN A 169 -11.46 18.44 -5.48
CA GLN A 169 -12.39 17.66 -6.30
C GLN A 169 -12.86 16.38 -5.59
N ALA A 170 -11.98 15.72 -4.84
CA ALA A 170 -12.30 14.49 -4.12
C ALA A 170 -13.51 14.63 -3.18
N PHE A 171 -13.69 15.82 -2.58
CA PHE A 171 -14.77 16.11 -1.63
C PHE A 171 -15.94 16.89 -2.26
N SER A 172 -15.83 17.38 -3.49
CA SER A 172 -16.79 18.28 -4.12
C SER A 172 -17.31 17.84 -5.48
N ALA A 173 -17.10 16.58 -5.87
CA ALA A 173 -17.49 16.07 -7.19
C ALA A 173 -18.99 16.32 -7.45
N LYS A 174 -19.29 17.35 -8.25
CA LYS A 174 -20.66 17.82 -8.54
C LYS A 174 -21.27 17.17 -9.80
N ASP A 175 -20.47 16.46 -10.57
CA ASP A 175 -20.83 15.90 -11.89
C ASP A 175 -21.12 14.39 -11.87
N GLY A 176 -21.30 13.80 -10.68
CA GLY A 176 -21.51 12.36 -10.50
C GLY A 176 -20.24 11.51 -10.65
N ARG A 177 -19.09 12.14 -10.84
CA ARG A 177 -17.80 11.49 -10.98
C ARG A 177 -17.26 11.10 -9.60
N PRO A 178 -16.82 9.85 -9.38
CA PRO A 178 -16.15 9.48 -8.13
C PRO A 178 -14.91 10.35 -7.89
N GLY A 179 -14.82 10.99 -6.73
CA GLY A 179 -13.71 11.89 -6.38
C GLY A 179 -12.34 11.19 -6.46
N PHE A 180 -12.30 9.88 -6.15
CA PHE A 180 -11.11 9.05 -6.26
C PHE A 180 -10.53 8.99 -7.69
N PHE A 181 -11.32 9.21 -8.74
CA PHE A 181 -10.85 9.23 -10.13
C PHE A 181 -9.84 10.35 -10.39
N TYR A 182 -9.97 11.49 -9.70
CA TYR A 182 -8.97 12.56 -9.78
C TYR A 182 -7.63 12.13 -9.18
N TRP A 183 -7.64 11.35 -8.10
CA TRP A 183 -6.43 10.75 -7.54
C TRP A 183 -5.79 9.74 -8.51
N VAL A 184 -6.60 8.84 -9.08
CA VAL A 184 -6.12 7.93 -10.14
C VAL A 184 -5.44 8.70 -11.26
N LYS A 185 -6.09 9.75 -11.79
CA LYS A 185 -5.55 10.52 -12.92
C LYS A 185 -4.35 11.38 -12.54
N HIS A 186 -4.27 11.89 -11.32
CA HIS A 186 -3.07 12.56 -10.84
C HIS A 186 -1.86 11.61 -10.87
N CYS A 187 -1.97 10.43 -10.30
CA CYS A 187 -0.87 9.47 -10.29
C CYS A 187 -0.57 8.92 -11.69
N ASP A 188 -1.62 8.57 -12.45
CA ASP A 188 -1.51 7.96 -13.77
C ASP A 188 -0.91 8.89 -14.81
N ALA A 189 -1.40 10.12 -14.92
CA ALA A 189 -1.22 10.96 -16.09
C ALA A 189 -0.73 12.39 -15.81
N TYR A 190 -0.62 12.81 -14.54
CA TYR A 190 -0.08 14.14 -14.25
C TYR A 190 1.43 14.17 -14.53
N GLU A 191 1.86 15.08 -15.40
CA GLU A 191 3.24 15.14 -15.88
C GLU A 191 4.23 15.35 -14.72
N ASP A 192 3.93 16.32 -13.85
CA ASP A 192 4.78 16.69 -12.71
C ASP A 192 4.47 15.88 -11.45
N PHE A 193 4.04 14.60 -11.58
CA PHE A 193 3.79 13.74 -10.41
C PHE A 193 5.03 13.59 -9.54
N ASP A 194 4.93 14.08 -8.30
CA ASP A 194 5.99 14.00 -7.29
C ASP A 194 5.45 13.34 -6.02
N PRO A 195 5.86 12.08 -5.74
CA PRO A 195 5.47 11.39 -4.51
C PRO A 195 5.82 12.13 -3.22
N GLY A 196 6.96 12.85 -3.20
CA GLY A 196 7.35 13.66 -2.06
C GLY A 196 6.42 14.86 -1.85
N ALA A 197 6.02 15.54 -2.93
CA ALA A 197 5.07 16.65 -2.87
C ALA A 197 3.69 16.19 -2.39
N VAL A 198 3.24 15.02 -2.83
CA VAL A 198 2.00 14.40 -2.33
C VAL A 198 2.07 14.19 -0.83
N MET A 199 3.17 13.61 -0.32
CA MET A 199 3.34 13.40 1.12
C MET A 199 3.38 14.72 1.88
N ARG A 200 4.11 15.71 1.39
CA ARG A 200 4.16 17.06 1.98
C ARG A 200 2.76 17.68 2.06
N PHE A 201 1.96 17.51 1.03
CA PHE A 201 0.62 18.07 0.98
C PHE A 201 -0.34 17.42 2.00
N TRP A 202 -0.21 16.11 2.24
CA TRP A 202 -1.09 15.40 3.18
C TRP A 202 -0.64 15.45 4.64
N LEU A 203 0.63 15.74 4.88
CA LEU A 203 1.13 15.92 6.24
C LEU A 203 0.87 17.36 6.70
N ASN A 204 0.28 17.53 7.88
CA ASN A 204 0.01 18.86 8.44
C ASN A 204 1.30 19.69 8.63
N GLU A 205 2.38 18.99 8.99
CA GLU A 205 3.72 19.55 9.14
C GLU A 205 4.71 18.62 8.46
N CYS A 206 5.42 19.11 7.46
CA CYS A 206 6.44 18.36 6.72
C CYS A 206 7.61 19.30 6.44
N SER A 207 8.73 19.06 7.10
CA SER A 207 9.96 19.83 6.88
C SER A 207 10.55 19.56 5.49
N ASP A 208 11.48 20.42 5.05
CA ASP A 208 12.20 20.19 3.79
C ASP A 208 13.05 18.92 3.83
N GLU A 209 13.50 18.50 5.00
CA GLU A 209 14.26 17.25 5.19
C GLU A 209 13.34 16.02 5.06
N GLU A 210 12.15 16.08 5.65
CA GLU A 210 11.14 15.03 5.52
C GLU A 210 10.63 14.91 4.08
N TYR A 211 10.38 16.06 3.42
CA TYR A 211 10.04 16.06 2.00
C TYR A 211 11.11 15.34 1.17
N ARG A 212 12.39 15.71 1.34
CA ARG A 212 13.50 15.05 0.64
C ARG A 212 13.58 13.55 0.96
N ALA A 213 13.26 13.16 2.19
CA ALA A 213 13.23 11.75 2.58
C ALA A 213 12.10 10.98 1.87
N TYR A 214 10.90 11.55 1.76
CA TYR A 214 9.79 10.93 1.02
C TYR A 214 10.05 10.88 -0.50
N ALA A 215 10.72 11.89 -1.06
CA ALA A 215 11.07 11.95 -2.48
C ALA A 215 12.26 11.05 -2.85
N ALA A 216 13.16 10.76 -1.90
CA ALA A 216 14.44 10.07 -2.15
C ALA A 216 14.31 8.75 -2.95
N PRO A 217 13.28 7.90 -2.77
CA PRO A 217 13.13 6.67 -3.55
C PRO A 217 12.80 6.89 -5.04
N PHE A 218 12.49 8.11 -5.46
CA PHE A 218 11.95 8.45 -6.78
C PHE A 218 12.79 9.51 -7.51
N PRO A 219 14.08 9.23 -7.78
CA PRO A 219 15.01 10.23 -8.34
C PRO A 219 14.66 10.68 -9.76
N ASP A 220 13.98 9.84 -10.53
CA ASP A 220 13.49 10.14 -11.86
C ASP A 220 12.21 9.36 -12.19
N GLU A 221 11.67 9.57 -13.39
CA GLU A 221 10.38 8.99 -13.80
C GLU A 221 10.38 7.46 -13.83
N SER A 222 11.52 6.81 -14.13
CA SER A 222 11.60 5.34 -14.19
C SER A 222 11.37 4.68 -12.83
N TYR A 223 11.64 5.41 -11.74
CA TYR A 223 11.41 4.94 -10.37
C TYR A 223 9.98 5.15 -9.87
N LYS A 224 9.14 5.90 -10.58
CA LYS A 224 7.77 6.24 -10.18
C LYS A 224 6.70 5.27 -10.68
N GLN A 225 7.08 4.26 -11.48
CA GLN A 225 6.11 3.43 -12.20
C GLN A 225 5.14 2.68 -11.26
N GLY A 226 5.62 2.17 -10.12
CA GLY A 226 4.76 1.59 -9.09
C GLY A 226 3.82 2.62 -8.46
N ALA A 227 4.34 3.79 -8.08
CA ALA A 227 3.53 4.85 -7.48
C ALA A 227 2.44 5.37 -8.42
N ARG A 228 2.72 5.42 -9.72
CA ARG A 228 1.73 5.79 -10.76
C ARG A 228 0.67 4.71 -10.96
N GLU A 229 1.05 3.43 -10.90
CA GLU A 229 0.13 2.32 -11.20
C GLU A 229 -0.83 2.03 -10.06
N PHE A 230 -0.41 2.12 -8.80
CA PHE A 230 -1.17 1.66 -7.65
C PHE A 230 -2.62 2.13 -7.60
N PRO A 231 -2.94 3.44 -7.77
CA PRO A 231 -4.34 3.88 -7.72
C PRO A 231 -5.22 3.27 -8.81
N THR A 232 -4.65 2.87 -9.96
CA THR A 232 -5.41 2.23 -11.04
C THR A 232 -5.84 0.80 -10.68
N LEU A 233 -5.13 0.16 -9.74
CA LEU A 233 -5.41 -1.21 -9.29
C LEU A 233 -6.56 -1.28 -8.27
N VAL A 234 -7.00 -0.13 -7.72
CA VAL A 234 -8.13 -0.11 -6.78
C VAL A 234 -9.41 -0.55 -7.47
N PRO A 235 -10.17 -1.51 -6.92
CA PRO A 235 -11.35 -2.08 -7.55
C PRO A 235 -12.56 -1.15 -7.46
N MET A 236 -12.47 0.02 -8.08
CA MET A 236 -13.51 1.05 -8.18
C MET A 236 -14.51 0.80 -9.33
N ILE A 237 -14.18 -0.08 -10.26
CA ILE A 237 -15.01 -0.42 -11.42
C ILE A 237 -15.33 -1.92 -11.34
N PRO A 238 -16.58 -2.36 -11.61
CA PRO A 238 -17.02 -3.73 -11.36
C PRO A 238 -16.25 -4.84 -12.08
N ASP A 239 -15.62 -4.53 -13.22
CA ASP A 239 -14.81 -5.47 -14.01
C ASP A 239 -13.34 -5.50 -13.60
N ASN A 240 -12.98 -4.90 -12.46
CA ASN A 240 -11.61 -4.98 -11.95
C ASN A 240 -11.24 -6.43 -11.61
N PRO A 241 -10.10 -6.93 -12.11
CA PRO A 241 -9.71 -8.35 -11.98
C PRO A 241 -9.44 -8.78 -10.52
N ALA A 242 -9.22 -7.85 -9.60
CA ALA A 242 -9.00 -8.17 -8.18
C ALA A 242 -10.30 -8.51 -7.42
N ILE A 243 -11.47 -8.12 -7.93
CA ILE A 243 -12.77 -8.26 -7.23
C ILE A 243 -13.09 -9.71 -6.83
N PRO A 244 -13.00 -10.72 -7.72
CA PRO A 244 -13.34 -12.09 -7.34
C PRO A 244 -12.51 -12.62 -6.17
N ASP A 245 -11.23 -12.35 -6.20
CA ASP A 245 -10.31 -12.76 -5.15
C ASP A 245 -10.51 -11.99 -3.85
N ASN A 246 -10.79 -10.70 -3.94
CA ASN A 246 -11.07 -9.88 -2.75
C ASN A 246 -12.37 -10.33 -2.07
N ARG A 247 -13.41 -10.70 -2.84
CA ARG A 247 -14.64 -11.31 -2.30
C ARG A 247 -14.38 -12.63 -1.59
N ARG A 248 -13.51 -13.49 -2.17
CA ARG A 248 -13.09 -14.73 -1.52
C ARG A 248 -12.36 -14.45 -0.20
N ALA A 249 -11.43 -13.51 -0.22
CA ALA A 249 -10.66 -13.13 0.97
C ALA A 249 -11.57 -12.54 2.08
N TRP A 250 -12.54 -11.71 1.76
CA TRP A 250 -13.51 -11.21 2.73
C TRP A 250 -14.28 -12.32 3.44
N LYS A 251 -14.72 -13.34 2.69
CA LYS A 251 -15.38 -14.51 3.29
C LYS A 251 -14.47 -15.22 4.27
N ALA A 252 -13.20 -15.45 3.89
CA ALA A 252 -12.24 -16.12 4.75
C ALA A 252 -11.97 -15.33 6.05
N VAL A 253 -11.71 -14.02 5.95
CA VAL A 253 -11.44 -13.15 7.11
C VAL A 253 -12.67 -13.03 8.02
N SER A 254 -13.89 -12.99 7.47
CA SER A 254 -15.13 -12.89 8.24
C SER A 254 -15.44 -14.16 9.06
N TYR A 255 -14.94 -15.32 8.63
CA TYR A 255 -15.13 -16.60 9.35
C TYR A 255 -13.97 -16.95 10.30
N THR A 256 -12.83 -16.26 10.19
CA THR A 256 -11.75 -16.42 11.17
C THR A 256 -12.12 -15.64 12.45
N HIS A 257 -11.67 -16.13 13.63
CA HIS A 257 -11.93 -15.53 14.94
C HIS A 257 -11.27 -14.14 15.16
N LEU A 258 -10.87 -13.48 14.08
CA LEU A 258 -10.41 -12.10 14.08
C LEU A 258 -11.63 -11.19 14.28
N ARG A 259 -11.98 -10.90 15.53
CA ARG A 259 -12.99 -9.90 15.85
C ARG A 259 -12.41 -8.53 15.45
N ALA A 260 -12.95 -7.95 14.37
CA ALA A 260 -12.75 -6.56 14.08
C ALA A 260 -13.36 -5.73 15.24
N HIS A 261 -12.54 -5.03 15.99
CA HIS A 261 -13.01 -3.91 16.79
C HIS A 261 -13.09 -2.72 15.83
N GLU A 262 -14.32 -2.35 15.45
CA GLU A 262 -14.56 -1.12 14.72
C GLU A 262 -14.12 0.04 15.59
N THR A 263 -13.05 0.72 15.21
CA THR A 263 -12.77 2.06 15.72
C THR A 263 -13.70 3.01 15.01
N LEU A 264 -14.57 3.65 15.81
CA LEU A 264 -15.47 4.70 15.35
C LEU A 264 -14.65 5.76 14.59
N SER A 265 -14.97 5.95 13.31
CA SER A 265 -14.55 7.11 12.54
C SER A 265 -15.21 8.35 13.11
N TYR A 266 -14.44 9.28 13.62
CA TYR A 266 -14.88 10.65 13.91
C TYR A 266 -14.79 11.51 12.66
#